data_0e36e5e1e64011c9a4b1ff3b721aa549
#
_entry.id   0e36e5e1e64011c9a4b1ff3b721aa549
#
_cell.length_a   1.000
_cell.length_b   1.000
_cell.length_c   1.000
_cell.angle_alpha   90.00
_cell.angle_beta   90.00
_cell.angle_gamma   90.00
#
_symmetry.space_group_name_H-M   'P 1'
#
loop_
_entity.id
_entity.type
_entity.pdbx_description
1 polymer ?
#
loop_
_entity_poly.entity_id
_entity_poly.type
_entity_poly.pdbx_seq_one_letter_code
_entity_poly.pdbx_strand_id
1 'polypeptide(L)'
;MSISRRSFVGRTAAGVTALSVLPGRLGESEATPPRRRTIAGSRNTHYVSNRQPLVPNRYIPLPLGSIKPAGWLRAQLEGWAAGMTGRLDEIWPDVGPDNGWLGGDGDVWERGPYWLDGLVPLAWTLEDERLIAKASRWIEATLDSRRPDGFFGPVAERRQRGSGVAPGADWWPRMVMLKVLQSYHEATGDDRVMELMTGYFRYQLRELPSKPLGHFTFWGQRRGGENLASIYWLYNRTGDAFLLELGELVFQQTQDWTARFTAEHGIWHVVNTAMGVKQPAVWFQQSGEARYLDAVESGIDYLMSRHGQVHGMWSGDEMLHGTDPTQGVETCAVVEYMFSLESLLPINGSVQTADRLERVAYNALPAALSPRFAGRHYYQTANQIACTREYHNFSTRHGDDNLVGLENGYGCCTANLHQGWPKFTAHLWMATPDDGLAALVYAPCEVKARVADGVEVRFEEQTDYPFDDSVRFAYHGPSGTAFSLHLRIPQWTEGAELRLNGQPLADGAAGTIVGVDHTWTDGDRLEL
;
A
#
# COMPACT_ATOMS: atom_id res chain seq x y z
N MET A 1 33.15 -33.92 19.53
CA MET A 1 33.12 -33.47 20.92
C MET A 1 31.70 -33.13 21.27
N SER A 2 31.11 -33.96 22.12
CA SER A 2 29.71 -33.87 22.59
C SER A 2 29.65 -32.91 23.79
N ILE A 3 28.71 -31.97 23.82
CA ILE A 3 28.35 -31.31 25.08
C ILE A 3 26.82 -31.37 25.23
N SER A 4 26.45 -31.98 26.34
CA SER A 4 25.16 -32.46 26.79
C SER A 4 24.30 -31.31 27.38
N ARG A 5 23.00 -31.48 27.21
CA ARG A 5 21.92 -30.77 27.94
C ARG A 5 22.01 -31.02 29.45
N ARG A 6 21.74 -30.00 30.27
CA ARG A 6 21.23 -30.17 31.63
C ARG A 6 20.26 -29.07 32.01
N SER A 7 19.07 -29.50 32.31
CA SER A 7 17.97 -28.85 32.98
C SER A 7 18.33 -28.34 34.38
N PHE A 8 17.74 -27.20 34.78
CA PHE A 8 17.65 -26.83 36.20
C PHE A 8 16.22 -26.45 36.56
N VAL A 9 15.63 -27.32 37.38
CA VAL A 9 14.42 -27.08 38.13
C VAL A 9 14.83 -26.88 39.59
N GLY A 10 14.30 -25.89 40.26
CA GLY A 10 14.51 -25.70 41.69
C GLY A 10 13.58 -24.70 42.33
N ARG A 11 12.61 -25.20 43.03
CA ARG A 11 11.66 -24.54 43.94
C ARG A 11 12.38 -23.77 45.06
N THR A 12 11.73 -22.72 45.60
CA THR A 12 11.26 -22.73 47.00
C THR A 12 10.43 -21.48 47.32
N ALA A 13 9.41 -21.70 48.12
CA ALA A 13 8.46 -20.74 48.65
C ALA A 13 8.82 -20.36 50.10
N ALA A 14 8.10 -19.38 50.63
CA ALA A 14 7.94 -18.88 52.03
C ALA A 14 8.77 -17.62 52.35
N GLY A 15 8.25 -16.59 52.96
CA GLY A 15 7.29 -16.45 54.01
C GLY A 15 7.01 -14.97 54.30
N VAL A 16 5.86 -14.70 54.80
CA VAL A 16 5.22 -13.46 55.25
C VAL A 16 5.95 -12.85 56.45
N THR A 17 6.10 -11.51 56.50
CA THR A 17 5.84 -10.76 57.72
C THR A 17 5.52 -9.28 57.44
N ALA A 18 4.39 -8.82 57.92
CA ALA A 18 3.92 -7.45 57.87
C ALA A 18 4.59 -6.59 58.95
N LEU A 19 4.88 -5.34 58.63
CA LEU A 19 4.99 -4.28 59.63
C LEU A 19 4.41 -2.98 59.06
N SER A 20 3.37 -2.53 59.71
CA SER A 20 2.66 -1.28 59.51
C SER A 20 3.40 -0.11 60.17
N VAL A 21 3.63 0.98 59.44
CA VAL A 21 3.78 2.32 59.97
C VAL A 21 3.20 3.34 58.98
N LEU A 22 2.20 4.09 59.39
CA LEU A 22 1.68 5.35 58.83
C LEU A 22 2.14 6.49 59.77
N PRO A 23 2.07 7.79 59.42
CA PRO A 23 1.67 8.47 58.20
C PRO A 23 2.58 9.66 57.79
N GLY A 24 2.45 10.14 56.56
CA GLY A 24 2.91 11.46 56.17
C GLY A 24 2.27 11.89 54.86
N ARG A 25 1.18 12.65 54.90
CA ARG A 25 0.57 13.29 53.74
C ARG A 25 1.47 14.41 53.23
N LEU A 26 1.99 14.28 52.02
CA LEU A 26 2.36 15.39 51.15
C LEU A 26 1.62 15.19 49.85
N GLY A 27 0.95 16.25 49.36
CA GLY A 27 0.03 16.20 48.23
C GLY A 27 0.73 15.78 46.94
N GLU A 28 0.35 14.62 46.45
CA GLU A 28 0.63 14.19 45.08
C GLU A 28 -0.48 14.71 44.17
N SER A 29 -0.08 15.52 43.21
CA SER A 29 -0.90 15.83 42.03
C SER A 29 -1.11 14.53 41.28
N GLU A 30 -2.29 13.93 41.37
CA GLU A 30 -2.69 12.79 40.56
C GLU A 30 -2.66 13.20 39.08
N ALA A 31 -1.63 12.80 38.37
CA ALA A 31 -1.65 12.77 36.92
C ALA A 31 -2.72 11.76 36.49
N THR A 32 -3.83 12.25 35.97
CA THR A 32 -4.92 11.44 35.44
C THR A 32 -4.35 10.57 34.31
N PRO A 33 -4.48 9.24 34.35
CA PRO A 33 -4.01 8.39 33.26
C PRO A 33 -4.73 8.75 31.99
N PRO A 34 -4.06 8.69 30.81
CA PRO A 34 -4.65 9.05 29.55
C PRO A 34 -5.91 8.21 29.30
N ARG A 35 -7.04 8.88 29.18
CA ARG A 35 -8.31 8.23 28.87
C ARG A 35 -8.21 7.63 27.46
N ARG A 36 -8.33 6.31 27.35
CA ARG A 36 -8.66 5.65 26.09
C ARG A 36 -9.99 6.24 25.59
N ARG A 37 -9.91 7.24 24.73
CA ARG A 37 -11.07 7.67 23.94
C ARG A 37 -11.35 6.56 22.92
N THR A 38 -12.42 5.82 23.10
CA THR A 38 -13.03 5.04 22.03
C THR A 38 -13.54 6.05 21.00
N ILE A 39 -12.88 6.11 19.84
CA ILE A 39 -13.25 6.98 18.72
C ILE A 39 -14.48 6.34 18.03
N ALA A 40 -15.61 6.30 18.73
CA ALA A 40 -16.89 5.93 18.14
C ALA A 40 -17.61 7.21 17.77
N GLY A 41 -17.61 7.55 16.45
CA GLY A 41 -18.54 8.53 15.89
C GLY A 41 -17.99 9.87 15.42
N SER A 42 -16.70 10.19 15.52
CA SER A 42 -16.17 11.37 14.85
C SER A 42 -15.89 11.06 13.36
N ARG A 43 -16.14 12.02 12.51
CA ARG A 43 -15.88 11.97 11.07
C ARG A 43 -14.92 13.10 10.75
N ASN A 44 -13.79 12.77 10.12
CA ASN A 44 -12.85 13.78 9.66
C ASN A 44 -13.54 14.82 8.77
N THR A 45 -13.28 16.09 9.02
CA THR A 45 -13.95 17.22 8.36
C THR A 45 -13.14 17.79 7.19
N HIS A 46 -11.87 17.37 7.04
CA HIS A 46 -10.94 17.94 6.05
C HIS A 46 -10.64 16.99 4.90
N TYR A 47 -10.81 15.68 5.12
CA TYR A 47 -10.45 14.65 4.14
C TYR A 47 -11.62 13.73 3.85
N VAL A 48 -11.69 13.25 2.60
CA VAL A 48 -12.76 12.34 2.18
C VAL A 48 -12.59 11.00 2.87
N SER A 49 -13.53 10.65 3.72
CA SER A 49 -13.61 9.37 4.42
C SER A 49 -14.81 8.56 3.95
N ASN A 50 -14.94 7.31 4.42
CA ASN A 50 -16.07 6.47 4.08
C ASN A 50 -17.41 7.13 4.42
N ARG A 51 -18.26 7.23 3.41
CA ARG A 51 -19.63 7.72 3.51
C ARG A 51 -20.56 6.57 3.89
N GLN A 52 -21.55 6.83 4.75
CA GLN A 52 -22.61 5.86 5.03
C GLN A 52 -23.23 5.32 3.73
N PRO A 53 -23.55 4.00 3.59
CA PRO A 53 -23.49 2.98 4.67
C PRO A 53 -22.11 2.28 4.82
N LEU A 54 -21.07 2.71 4.11
CA LEU A 54 -19.76 2.08 4.30
C LEU A 54 -19.28 2.24 5.74
N VAL A 55 -18.64 1.18 6.26
CA VAL A 55 -18.02 1.19 7.59
C VAL A 55 -16.92 2.26 7.63
N PRO A 56 -16.89 3.14 8.66
CA PRO A 56 -15.85 4.14 8.79
C PRO A 56 -14.45 3.51 8.85
N ASN A 57 -13.51 4.09 8.10
CA ASN A 57 -12.11 3.69 8.16
C ASN A 57 -11.47 4.10 9.49
N ARG A 58 -10.41 3.38 9.88
CA ARG A 58 -9.60 3.69 11.07
C ARG A 58 -8.71 4.90 10.83
N TYR A 59 -8.18 5.03 9.62
CA TYR A 59 -7.39 6.15 9.17
C TYR A 59 -7.84 6.59 7.78
N ILE A 60 -7.45 7.79 7.39
CA ILE A 60 -7.84 8.39 6.12
C ILE A 60 -6.58 8.77 5.37
N PRO A 61 -6.33 8.22 4.17
CA PRO A 61 -5.19 8.61 3.36
C PRO A 61 -5.15 10.12 3.11
N LEU A 62 -3.97 10.72 3.21
CA LEU A 62 -3.74 12.11 2.83
C LEU A 62 -3.70 12.23 1.29
N PRO A 63 -4.12 13.37 0.72
CA PRO A 63 -4.02 13.62 -0.72
C PRO A 63 -2.57 13.47 -1.22
N LEU A 64 -2.40 12.97 -2.44
CA LEU A 64 -1.10 12.84 -3.07
C LEU A 64 -0.37 14.19 -3.11
N GLY A 65 0.90 14.20 -2.68
CA GLY A 65 1.70 15.41 -2.55
C GLY A 65 1.69 16.02 -1.14
N SER A 66 0.85 15.55 -0.22
CA SER A 66 0.89 15.97 1.19
C SER A 66 2.16 15.51 1.90
N ILE A 67 2.77 14.41 1.44
CA ILE A 67 3.99 13.83 2.01
C ILE A 67 5.13 14.03 1.00
N LYS A 68 6.16 14.77 1.41
CA LYS A 68 7.37 15.02 0.62
C LYS A 68 8.52 14.18 1.18
N PRO A 69 9.16 13.31 0.39
CA PRO A 69 10.28 12.50 0.86
C PRO A 69 11.49 13.39 1.21
N ALA A 70 12.24 12.97 2.23
CA ALA A 70 13.50 13.58 2.62
C ALA A 70 14.61 12.50 2.72
N GLY A 71 15.84 12.92 3.02
CA GLY A 71 16.94 12.01 3.29
C GLY A 71 17.11 10.89 2.27
N TRP A 72 17.29 9.67 2.76
CA TRP A 72 17.49 8.50 1.91
C TRP A 72 16.26 8.15 1.06
N LEU A 73 15.02 8.40 1.55
CA LEU A 73 13.81 8.11 0.79
C LEU A 73 13.71 9.02 -0.44
N ARG A 74 14.06 10.31 -0.31
CA ARG A 74 14.14 11.23 -1.45
C ARG A 74 15.15 10.74 -2.48
N ALA A 75 16.33 10.30 -2.04
CA ALA A 75 17.35 9.76 -2.95
C ALA A 75 16.86 8.51 -3.71
N GLN A 76 16.06 7.64 -3.07
CA GLN A 76 15.43 6.49 -3.72
C GLN A 76 14.46 6.93 -4.83
N LEU A 77 13.56 7.88 -4.54
CA LEU A 77 12.60 8.35 -5.54
C LEU A 77 13.28 9.11 -6.68
N GLU A 78 14.30 9.94 -6.39
CA GLU A 78 15.12 10.61 -7.42
C GLU A 78 15.87 9.60 -8.30
N GLY A 79 16.39 8.52 -7.70
CA GLY A 79 16.98 7.40 -8.45
C GLY A 79 15.96 6.72 -9.38
N TRP A 80 14.74 6.53 -8.93
CA TRP A 80 13.64 5.99 -9.77
C TRP A 80 13.25 6.96 -10.89
N ALA A 81 13.20 8.26 -10.60
CA ALA A 81 12.90 9.30 -11.58
C ALA A 81 13.98 9.41 -12.67
N ALA A 82 15.25 9.27 -12.30
CA ALA A 82 16.37 9.27 -13.24
C ALA A 82 16.55 7.92 -13.96
N GLY A 83 16.09 6.83 -13.34
CA GLY A 83 16.21 5.46 -13.82
C GLY A 83 15.04 5.00 -14.70
N MET A 84 14.71 3.72 -14.58
CA MET A 84 13.72 3.04 -15.41
C MET A 84 12.33 3.69 -15.30
N THR A 85 11.88 4.09 -14.10
CA THR A 85 10.55 4.67 -13.92
C THR A 85 10.35 5.95 -14.74
N GLY A 86 11.28 6.89 -14.65
CA GLY A 86 11.15 8.17 -15.36
C GLY A 86 11.48 8.13 -16.85
N ARG A 87 11.97 6.98 -17.35
CA ARG A 87 12.46 6.82 -18.73
C ARG A 87 11.91 5.61 -19.46
N LEU A 88 10.95 4.89 -18.91
CA LEU A 88 10.48 3.63 -19.49
C LEU A 88 9.89 3.82 -20.90
N ASP A 89 9.19 4.92 -21.14
CA ASP A 89 8.67 5.31 -22.45
C ASP A 89 9.74 5.56 -23.53
N GLU A 90 10.98 5.82 -23.10
CA GLU A 90 12.13 6.05 -23.98
C GLU A 90 12.87 4.75 -24.33
N ILE A 91 12.83 3.75 -23.42
CA ILE A 91 13.69 2.56 -23.49
C ILE A 91 12.94 1.26 -23.70
N TRP A 92 11.61 1.25 -23.56
CA TRP A 92 10.78 0.06 -23.69
C TRP A 92 9.55 0.31 -24.58
N PRO A 93 9.47 -0.33 -25.76
CA PRO A 93 8.44 -0.06 -26.76
C PRO A 93 7.01 -0.27 -26.28
N ASP A 94 6.78 -1.21 -25.33
CA ASP A 94 5.43 -1.52 -24.85
C ASP A 94 4.75 -0.34 -24.12
N VAL A 95 5.52 0.63 -23.64
CA VAL A 95 5.00 1.90 -23.08
C VAL A 95 5.50 3.12 -23.88
N GLY A 96 6.00 2.88 -25.10
CA GLY A 96 6.44 3.92 -26.03
C GLY A 96 5.29 4.71 -26.64
N PRO A 97 5.61 5.65 -27.55
CA PRO A 97 4.63 6.57 -28.13
C PRO A 97 3.56 5.89 -29.00
N ASP A 98 3.80 4.64 -29.45
CA ASP A 98 2.87 3.84 -30.23
C ASP A 98 1.91 3.00 -29.37
N ASN A 99 1.92 3.16 -28.05
CA ASN A 99 1.01 2.43 -27.16
C ASN A 99 -0.45 2.76 -27.46
N GLY A 100 -1.33 1.74 -27.40
CA GLY A 100 -2.74 1.89 -27.73
C GLY A 100 -3.54 2.80 -26.79
N TRP A 101 -3.10 3.04 -25.56
CA TRP A 101 -3.68 4.03 -24.65
C TRP A 101 -3.37 5.47 -25.09
N LEU A 102 -2.37 5.67 -25.96
CA LEU A 102 -2.07 6.93 -26.64
C LEU A 102 -2.69 7.00 -28.04
N GLY A 103 -3.50 6.00 -28.43
CA GLY A 103 -4.11 5.92 -29.76
C GLY A 103 -3.26 5.23 -30.82
N GLY A 104 -2.11 4.66 -30.45
CA GLY A 104 -1.24 3.91 -31.35
C GLY A 104 -1.66 2.45 -31.57
N ASP A 105 -0.82 1.70 -32.29
CA ASP A 105 -1.04 0.29 -32.65
C ASP A 105 -0.26 -0.72 -31.76
N GLY A 106 0.44 -0.24 -30.73
CA GLY A 106 1.21 -1.04 -29.77
C GLY A 106 0.36 -1.72 -28.69
N ASP A 107 0.93 -1.89 -27.50
CA ASP A 107 0.24 -2.53 -26.37
C ASP A 107 -1.05 -1.79 -26.01
N VAL A 108 -2.13 -2.54 -25.80
CA VAL A 108 -3.46 -2.03 -25.46
C VAL A 108 -3.91 -2.49 -24.07
N TRP A 109 -3.04 -3.24 -23.37
CA TRP A 109 -3.45 -3.94 -22.17
C TRP A 109 -2.94 -3.25 -20.89
N GLU A 110 -2.26 -3.98 -20.00
CA GLU A 110 -1.94 -3.49 -18.65
C GLU A 110 -0.65 -2.67 -18.53
N ARG A 111 0.25 -2.71 -19.55
CA ARG A 111 1.61 -2.18 -19.40
C ARG A 111 1.66 -0.67 -19.22
N GLY A 112 0.93 0.05 -20.09
CA GLY A 112 0.78 1.51 -19.93
C GLY A 112 0.16 1.90 -18.59
N PRO A 113 -1.03 1.38 -18.23
CA PRO A 113 -1.64 1.61 -16.93
C PRO A 113 -0.75 1.28 -15.73
N TYR A 114 -0.06 0.15 -15.73
CA TYR A 114 0.85 -0.23 -14.65
C TYR A 114 2.02 0.75 -14.48
N TRP A 115 2.65 1.15 -15.58
CA TRP A 115 3.72 2.13 -15.49
C TRP A 115 3.23 3.45 -14.92
N LEU A 116 2.08 3.93 -15.37
CA LEU A 116 1.46 5.16 -14.89
C LEU A 116 1.05 5.08 -13.41
N ASP A 117 0.67 3.90 -12.91
CA ASP A 117 0.30 3.66 -11.51
C ASP A 117 1.47 3.92 -10.53
N GLY A 118 2.70 3.94 -11.07
CA GLY A 118 3.90 4.39 -10.36
C GLY A 118 4.39 5.78 -10.78
N LEU A 119 4.31 6.11 -12.07
CA LEU A 119 4.81 7.38 -12.60
C LEU A 119 4.02 8.58 -12.06
N VAL A 120 2.68 8.48 -11.98
CA VAL A 120 1.84 9.58 -11.47
C VAL A 120 2.19 9.92 -10.03
N PRO A 121 2.16 8.99 -9.05
CA PRO A 121 2.53 9.35 -7.69
C PRO A 121 3.99 9.81 -7.59
N LEU A 122 4.93 9.26 -8.37
CA LEU A 122 6.32 9.72 -8.37
C LEU A 122 6.44 11.18 -8.82
N ALA A 123 5.77 11.53 -9.93
CA ALA A 123 5.85 12.85 -10.56
C ALA A 123 5.37 13.97 -9.62
N TRP A 124 4.21 13.78 -8.98
CA TRP A 124 3.64 14.79 -8.08
C TRP A 124 4.28 14.78 -6.69
N THR A 125 4.76 13.64 -6.20
CA THR A 125 5.52 13.58 -4.94
C THR A 125 6.85 14.33 -5.03
N LEU A 126 7.57 14.20 -6.16
CA LEU A 126 8.83 14.92 -6.40
C LEU A 126 8.62 16.33 -6.97
N GLU A 127 7.41 16.66 -7.44
CA GLU A 127 7.13 17.90 -8.19
C GLU A 127 8.04 18.04 -9.43
N ASP A 128 8.33 16.89 -10.09
CA ASP A 128 9.17 16.84 -11.29
C ASP A 128 8.33 17.19 -12.53
N GLU A 129 8.49 18.41 -13.03
CA GLU A 129 7.75 18.93 -14.19
C GLU A 129 7.90 18.06 -15.45
N ARG A 130 9.06 17.43 -15.65
CA ARG A 130 9.31 16.51 -16.77
C ARG A 130 8.44 15.26 -16.65
N LEU A 131 8.36 14.68 -15.45
CA LEU A 131 7.54 13.50 -15.21
C LEU A 131 6.05 13.85 -15.21
N ILE A 132 5.69 15.01 -14.68
CA ILE A 132 4.31 15.54 -14.72
C ILE A 132 3.86 15.68 -16.18
N ALA A 133 4.69 16.28 -17.04
CA ALA A 133 4.37 16.41 -18.47
C ALA A 133 4.20 15.05 -19.17
N LYS A 134 5.06 14.06 -18.85
CA LYS A 134 4.92 12.69 -19.38
C LYS A 134 3.61 12.06 -18.94
N ALA A 135 3.31 12.06 -17.64
CA ALA A 135 2.09 11.49 -17.08
C ALA A 135 0.83 12.19 -17.64
N SER A 136 0.83 13.53 -17.69
CA SER A 136 -0.30 14.32 -18.20
C SER A 136 -0.66 13.97 -19.64
N ARG A 137 0.31 13.70 -20.51
CA ARG A 137 0.04 13.25 -21.88
C ARG A 137 -0.82 11.98 -21.92
N TRP A 138 -0.53 11.01 -21.07
CA TRP A 138 -1.28 9.76 -21.00
C TRP A 138 -2.65 9.95 -20.35
N ILE A 139 -2.73 10.81 -19.34
CA ILE A 139 -3.99 11.13 -18.68
C ILE A 139 -4.93 11.84 -19.66
N GLU A 140 -4.48 12.85 -20.39
CA GLU A 140 -5.27 13.55 -21.40
C GLU A 140 -5.77 12.56 -22.48
N ALA A 141 -4.89 11.73 -23.04
CA ALA A 141 -5.30 10.72 -24.01
C ALA A 141 -6.36 9.75 -23.44
N THR A 142 -6.24 9.39 -22.17
CA THR A 142 -7.21 8.52 -21.48
C THR A 142 -8.56 9.24 -21.31
N LEU A 143 -8.56 10.49 -20.85
CA LEU A 143 -9.78 11.31 -20.68
C LEU A 143 -10.49 11.55 -22.02
N ASP A 144 -9.73 11.82 -23.08
CA ASP A 144 -10.24 12.05 -24.44
C ASP A 144 -10.81 10.77 -25.08
N SER A 145 -10.36 9.59 -24.64
CA SER A 145 -10.83 8.29 -25.14
C SER A 145 -12.25 7.94 -24.69
N ARG A 146 -12.88 8.74 -23.82
CA ARG A 146 -14.22 8.52 -23.30
C ARG A 146 -15.26 8.49 -24.41
N ARG A 147 -16.09 7.44 -24.40
CA ARG A 147 -17.17 7.25 -25.37
C ARG A 147 -18.52 7.64 -24.80
N PRO A 148 -19.52 7.93 -25.66
CA PRO A 148 -20.87 8.26 -25.22
C PRO A 148 -21.56 7.16 -24.39
N ASP A 149 -21.20 5.90 -24.59
CA ASP A 149 -21.72 4.76 -23.82
C ASP A 149 -21.10 4.63 -22.41
N GLY A 150 -20.08 5.42 -22.10
CA GLY A 150 -19.34 5.44 -20.84
C GLY A 150 -18.03 4.64 -20.86
N PHE A 151 -17.76 3.87 -21.90
CA PHE A 151 -16.48 3.15 -22.03
C PHE A 151 -15.32 4.12 -22.30
N PHE A 152 -14.09 3.75 -21.94
CA PHE A 152 -12.87 4.51 -22.21
C PHE A 152 -11.67 3.61 -22.51
N GLY A 153 -10.65 4.17 -23.14
CA GLY A 153 -9.42 3.48 -23.51
C GLY A 153 -9.55 2.58 -24.73
N PRO A 154 -8.53 1.76 -25.03
CA PRO A 154 -8.46 0.93 -26.22
C PRO A 154 -9.60 -0.08 -26.32
N VAL A 155 -10.08 -0.36 -27.53
CA VAL A 155 -11.14 -1.35 -27.81
C VAL A 155 -10.66 -2.47 -28.73
N ALA A 156 -9.73 -2.18 -29.62
CA ALA A 156 -9.24 -3.15 -30.59
C ALA A 156 -8.27 -4.13 -29.95
N GLU A 157 -8.32 -5.37 -30.40
CA GLU A 157 -7.29 -6.36 -30.05
C GLU A 157 -5.97 -6.01 -30.74
N ARG A 158 -4.87 -6.18 -30.00
CA ARG A 158 -3.51 -5.95 -30.49
C ARG A 158 -2.59 -7.09 -30.10
N ARG A 159 -1.55 -7.30 -30.89
CA ARG A 159 -0.51 -8.25 -30.53
C ARG A 159 0.28 -7.73 -29.34
N GLN A 160 0.37 -8.57 -28.31
CA GLN A 160 1.33 -8.36 -27.22
C GLN A 160 2.68 -8.94 -27.59
N ARG A 161 3.75 -8.23 -27.23
CA ARG A 161 5.11 -8.71 -27.41
C ARG A 161 5.31 -9.98 -26.56
N GLY A 162 5.55 -11.11 -27.23
CA GLY A 162 5.88 -12.39 -26.60
C GLY A 162 4.71 -13.27 -26.10
N SER A 163 3.45 -12.85 -26.12
CA SER A 163 2.36 -13.59 -25.45
C SER A 163 1.00 -13.62 -26.18
N GLY A 164 0.92 -13.37 -27.47
CA GLY A 164 -0.34 -13.51 -28.20
C GLY A 164 -1.13 -12.21 -28.38
N VAL A 165 -2.46 -12.28 -28.34
CA VAL A 165 -3.36 -11.14 -28.60
C VAL A 165 -3.97 -10.65 -27.29
N ALA A 166 -3.80 -9.35 -26.99
CA ALA A 166 -4.46 -8.69 -25.88
C ALA A 166 -5.81 -8.12 -26.29
N PRO A 167 -6.90 -8.46 -25.61
CA PRO A 167 -8.21 -7.87 -25.85
C PRO A 167 -8.25 -6.43 -25.32
N GLY A 168 -8.34 -5.46 -26.23
CA GLY A 168 -8.40 -4.04 -25.88
C GLY A 168 -9.58 -3.67 -24.97
N ALA A 169 -10.70 -4.42 -25.07
CA ALA A 169 -11.90 -4.17 -24.26
C ALA A 169 -11.90 -4.86 -22.89
N ASP A 170 -10.81 -5.52 -22.46
CA ASP A 170 -10.74 -6.24 -21.20
C ASP A 170 -11.01 -5.32 -19.99
N TRP A 171 -11.68 -5.87 -18.97
CA TRP A 171 -11.94 -5.17 -17.72
C TRP A 171 -10.67 -4.85 -16.94
N TRP A 172 -9.70 -5.77 -16.97
CA TRP A 172 -8.53 -5.71 -16.11
C TRP A 172 -7.64 -4.46 -16.30
N PRO A 173 -7.21 -4.08 -17.52
CA PRO A 173 -6.38 -2.88 -17.67
C PRO A 173 -7.04 -1.60 -17.19
N ARG A 174 -8.37 -1.54 -17.25
CA ARG A 174 -9.14 -0.39 -16.75
C ARG A 174 -9.15 -0.30 -15.25
N MET A 175 -9.15 -1.42 -14.54
CA MET A 175 -9.03 -1.43 -13.08
C MET A 175 -7.72 -0.77 -12.63
N VAL A 176 -6.63 -0.99 -13.39
CA VAL A 176 -5.35 -0.32 -13.13
C VAL A 176 -5.43 1.16 -13.50
N MET A 177 -5.95 1.51 -14.68
CA MET A 177 -6.06 2.90 -15.11
C MET A 177 -6.96 3.73 -14.18
N LEU A 178 -7.99 3.12 -13.58
CA LEU A 178 -8.82 3.80 -12.58
C LEU A 178 -8.01 4.22 -11.33
N LYS A 179 -7.05 3.42 -10.87
CA LYS A 179 -6.12 3.80 -9.78
C LYS A 179 -5.22 4.98 -10.19
N VAL A 180 -4.73 4.95 -11.42
CA VAL A 180 -3.94 6.06 -11.99
C VAL A 180 -4.73 7.36 -11.98
N LEU A 181 -5.98 7.32 -12.48
CA LEU A 181 -6.87 8.48 -12.50
C LEU A 181 -7.21 9.00 -11.11
N GLN A 182 -7.39 8.10 -10.13
CA GLN A 182 -7.58 8.49 -8.72
C GLN A 182 -6.36 9.25 -8.20
N SER A 183 -5.16 8.71 -8.38
CA SER A 183 -3.92 9.36 -7.95
C SER A 183 -3.73 10.75 -8.61
N TYR A 184 -4.07 10.85 -9.90
CA TYR A 184 -4.04 12.11 -10.61
C TYR A 184 -5.06 13.12 -10.04
N HIS A 185 -6.30 12.69 -9.80
CA HIS A 185 -7.33 13.54 -9.19
C HIS A 185 -6.93 14.01 -7.78
N GLU A 186 -6.36 13.12 -6.95
CA GLU A 186 -5.88 13.48 -5.61
C GLU A 186 -4.82 14.60 -5.65
N ALA A 187 -3.98 14.60 -6.69
CA ALA A 187 -2.91 15.59 -6.85
C ALA A 187 -3.39 16.90 -7.48
N THR A 188 -4.43 16.87 -8.33
CA THR A 188 -4.79 18.01 -9.20
C THR A 188 -6.17 18.58 -8.94
N GLY A 189 -7.10 17.78 -8.41
CA GLY A 189 -8.50 18.13 -8.28
C GLY A 189 -9.25 18.16 -9.62
N ASP A 190 -8.77 17.51 -10.68
CA ASP A 190 -9.40 17.52 -12.01
C ASP A 190 -10.71 16.74 -12.01
N ASP A 191 -11.84 17.46 -12.03
CA ASP A 191 -13.19 16.88 -11.99
C ASP A 191 -13.56 16.02 -13.21
N ARG A 192 -12.83 16.14 -14.33
CA ARG A 192 -13.04 15.27 -15.50
C ARG A 192 -12.84 13.80 -15.18
N VAL A 193 -12.01 13.50 -14.19
CA VAL A 193 -11.81 12.14 -13.65
C VAL A 193 -13.11 11.61 -13.04
N MET A 194 -13.79 12.44 -12.23
CA MET A 194 -15.05 12.06 -11.59
C MET A 194 -16.13 11.77 -12.63
N GLU A 195 -16.21 12.60 -13.69
CA GLU A 195 -17.15 12.41 -14.80
C GLU A 195 -16.86 11.11 -15.57
N LEU A 196 -15.58 10.86 -15.92
CA LEU A 196 -15.17 9.66 -16.63
C LEU A 196 -15.49 8.40 -15.80
N MET A 197 -15.10 8.37 -14.52
CA MET A 197 -15.32 7.23 -13.65
C MET A 197 -16.82 6.95 -13.45
N THR A 198 -17.62 7.99 -13.24
CA THR A 198 -19.09 7.85 -13.12
C THR A 198 -19.71 7.25 -14.38
N GLY A 199 -19.34 7.75 -15.55
CA GLY A 199 -19.79 7.23 -16.85
C GLY A 199 -19.37 5.77 -17.04
N TYR A 200 -18.11 5.45 -16.73
CA TYR A 200 -17.59 4.10 -16.86
C TYR A 200 -18.24 3.10 -15.90
N PHE A 201 -18.48 3.47 -14.65
CA PHE A 201 -19.14 2.55 -13.71
C PHE A 201 -20.62 2.34 -14.05
N ARG A 202 -21.32 3.32 -14.64
CA ARG A 202 -22.66 3.10 -15.22
C ARG A 202 -22.61 2.14 -16.43
N TYR A 203 -21.58 2.26 -17.28
CA TYR A 203 -21.32 1.30 -18.36
C TYR A 203 -21.07 -0.10 -17.79
N GLN A 204 -20.19 -0.21 -16.78
CA GLN A 204 -19.83 -1.49 -16.17
C GLN A 204 -21.05 -2.18 -15.52
N LEU A 205 -21.87 -1.46 -14.77
CA LEU A 205 -23.11 -1.99 -14.16
C LEU A 205 -24.05 -2.58 -15.22
N ARG A 206 -24.19 -1.92 -16.37
CA ARG A 206 -25.04 -2.37 -17.47
C ARG A 206 -24.46 -3.60 -18.20
N GLU A 207 -23.16 -3.66 -18.40
CA GLU A 207 -22.51 -4.69 -19.21
C GLU A 207 -22.15 -5.97 -18.45
N LEU A 208 -21.82 -5.88 -17.15
CA LEU A 208 -21.38 -7.03 -16.34
C LEU A 208 -22.34 -8.22 -16.31
N PRO A 209 -23.69 -8.07 -16.36
CA PRO A 209 -24.58 -9.22 -16.44
C PRO A 209 -24.40 -10.06 -17.70
N SER A 210 -24.00 -9.45 -18.84
CA SER A 210 -23.75 -10.15 -20.12
C SER A 210 -22.26 -10.43 -20.37
N LYS A 211 -21.39 -9.63 -19.78
CA LYS A 211 -19.92 -9.71 -19.90
C LYS A 211 -19.30 -9.72 -18.51
N PRO A 212 -19.40 -10.83 -17.77
CA PRO A 212 -18.88 -10.91 -16.41
C PRO A 212 -17.38 -10.61 -16.35
N LEU A 213 -16.84 -10.37 -15.15
CA LEU A 213 -15.43 -9.98 -14.94
C LEU A 213 -14.42 -10.94 -15.61
N GLY A 214 -14.76 -12.22 -15.76
CA GLY A 214 -13.94 -13.20 -16.47
C GLY A 214 -14.23 -13.34 -17.95
N HIS A 215 -15.04 -12.46 -18.56
CA HIS A 215 -15.49 -12.60 -19.96
C HIS A 215 -14.35 -12.52 -20.99
N PHE A 216 -13.48 -11.53 -20.87
CA PHE A 216 -12.37 -11.32 -21.81
C PHE A 216 -11.14 -12.14 -21.40
N THR A 217 -10.70 -11.96 -20.15
CA THR A 217 -9.65 -12.76 -19.53
C THR A 217 -10.03 -13.06 -18.07
N PHE A 218 -9.43 -14.11 -17.50
CA PHE A 218 -9.67 -14.45 -16.09
C PHE A 218 -9.08 -13.41 -15.11
N TRP A 219 -8.24 -12.48 -15.59
CA TRP A 219 -7.59 -11.49 -14.73
C TRP A 219 -8.58 -10.56 -14.07
N GLY A 220 -9.59 -10.07 -14.78
CA GLY A 220 -10.64 -9.24 -14.20
C GLY A 220 -11.36 -9.93 -13.04
N GLN A 221 -11.68 -11.23 -13.18
CA GLN A 221 -12.29 -12.03 -12.12
C GLN A 221 -11.35 -12.25 -10.93
N ARG A 222 -10.07 -12.52 -11.18
CA ARG A 222 -9.09 -12.77 -10.09
C ARG A 222 -8.77 -11.51 -9.30
N ARG A 223 -8.84 -10.35 -9.93
CA ARG A 223 -8.37 -9.05 -9.43
C ARG A 223 -9.50 -8.03 -9.19
N GLY A 224 -10.74 -8.49 -9.09
CA GLY A 224 -11.91 -7.62 -8.91
C GLY A 224 -11.89 -6.75 -7.65
N GLY A 225 -11.05 -7.07 -6.66
CA GLY A 225 -10.80 -6.22 -5.50
C GLY A 225 -10.26 -4.83 -5.85
N GLU A 226 -9.48 -4.71 -6.95
CA GLU A 226 -9.01 -3.42 -7.48
C GLU A 226 -10.18 -2.54 -7.96
N ASN A 227 -11.11 -3.17 -8.68
CA ASN A 227 -12.31 -2.49 -9.16
C ASN A 227 -13.20 -2.03 -8.01
N LEU A 228 -13.38 -2.90 -7.01
CA LEU A 228 -14.21 -2.64 -5.84
C LEU A 228 -13.68 -1.44 -5.02
N ALA A 229 -12.36 -1.37 -4.81
CA ALA A 229 -11.72 -0.23 -4.15
C ALA A 229 -11.98 1.08 -4.91
N SER A 230 -11.88 1.06 -6.25
CA SER A 230 -12.16 2.22 -7.10
C SER A 230 -13.62 2.65 -7.07
N ILE A 231 -14.55 1.71 -6.97
CA ILE A 231 -15.99 1.98 -6.82
C ILE A 231 -16.26 2.72 -5.50
N TYR A 232 -15.65 2.26 -4.38
CA TYR A 232 -15.85 2.93 -3.09
C TYR A 232 -15.14 4.28 -3.02
N TRP A 233 -14.00 4.44 -3.66
CA TRP A 233 -13.35 5.73 -3.80
C TRP A 233 -14.28 6.77 -4.45
N LEU A 234 -14.97 6.39 -5.53
CA LEU A 234 -15.93 7.26 -6.20
C LEU A 234 -17.19 7.47 -5.36
N TYR A 235 -17.73 6.40 -4.73
CA TYR A 235 -18.90 6.50 -3.86
C TYR A 235 -18.69 7.51 -2.72
N ASN A 236 -17.52 7.49 -2.09
CA ASN A 236 -17.20 8.41 -1.01
C ASN A 236 -17.24 9.89 -1.44
N ARG A 237 -17.01 10.17 -2.71
CA ARG A 237 -17.02 11.53 -3.28
C ARG A 237 -18.40 11.94 -3.80
N THR A 238 -19.09 11.06 -4.51
CA THR A 238 -20.36 11.39 -5.16
C THR A 238 -21.59 11.06 -4.31
N GLY A 239 -21.57 9.94 -3.58
CA GLY A 239 -22.71 9.39 -2.86
C GLY A 239 -23.72 8.68 -3.78
N ASP A 240 -23.39 8.42 -5.03
CA ASP A 240 -24.27 7.77 -6.00
C ASP A 240 -24.59 6.32 -5.61
N ALA A 241 -25.83 6.02 -5.26
CA ALA A 241 -26.26 4.72 -4.73
C ALA A 241 -25.99 3.54 -5.68
N PHE A 242 -26.02 3.76 -7.01
CA PHE A 242 -25.74 2.70 -7.98
C PHE A 242 -24.31 2.10 -7.83
N LEU A 243 -23.38 2.84 -7.23
CA LEU A 243 -22.02 2.36 -6.99
C LEU A 243 -22.00 1.25 -5.91
N LEU A 244 -22.90 1.28 -4.96
CA LEU A 244 -23.02 0.18 -3.97
C LEU A 244 -23.63 -1.07 -4.61
N GLU A 245 -24.60 -0.93 -5.52
CA GLU A 245 -25.14 -2.02 -6.32
C GLU A 245 -24.05 -2.64 -7.22
N LEU A 246 -23.26 -1.80 -7.88
CA LEU A 246 -22.12 -2.25 -8.67
C LEU A 246 -21.08 -2.95 -7.81
N GLY A 247 -20.81 -2.42 -6.61
CA GLY A 247 -19.87 -3.01 -5.65
C GLY A 247 -20.26 -4.44 -5.27
N GLU A 248 -21.53 -4.68 -4.99
CA GLU A 248 -22.05 -6.03 -4.70
C GLU A 248 -21.91 -6.95 -5.91
N LEU A 249 -22.28 -6.49 -7.11
CA LEU A 249 -22.15 -7.28 -8.33
C LEU A 249 -20.69 -7.65 -8.63
N VAL A 250 -19.77 -6.70 -8.47
CA VAL A 250 -18.33 -6.92 -8.65
C VAL A 250 -17.81 -7.93 -7.62
N PHE A 251 -18.19 -7.80 -6.36
CA PHE A 251 -17.81 -8.75 -5.31
C PHE A 251 -18.28 -10.17 -5.64
N GLN A 252 -19.55 -10.34 -6.04
CA GLN A 252 -20.13 -11.64 -6.40
C GLN A 252 -19.43 -12.28 -7.62
N GLN A 253 -18.93 -11.47 -8.57
CA GLN A 253 -18.23 -11.96 -9.75
C GLN A 253 -16.72 -12.15 -9.55
N THR A 254 -16.16 -11.60 -8.45
CA THR A 254 -14.75 -11.74 -8.11
C THR A 254 -14.48 -13.14 -7.56
N GLN A 255 -13.25 -13.64 -7.76
CA GLN A 255 -12.76 -14.85 -7.08
C GLN A 255 -13.02 -14.75 -5.57
N ASP A 256 -13.61 -15.76 -5.00
CA ASP A 256 -13.84 -15.82 -3.54
C ASP A 256 -12.50 -16.01 -2.79
N TRP A 257 -11.83 -14.91 -2.53
CA TRP A 257 -10.59 -14.90 -1.75
C TRP A 257 -10.83 -15.20 -0.27
N THR A 258 -12.02 -14.90 0.24
CA THR A 258 -12.40 -15.24 1.63
C THR A 258 -12.37 -16.75 1.84
N ALA A 259 -13.05 -17.51 0.98
CA ALA A 259 -13.04 -18.97 1.04
C ALA A 259 -11.62 -19.54 0.85
N ARG A 260 -10.84 -18.96 -0.11
CA ARG A 260 -9.46 -19.41 -0.34
C ARG A 260 -8.58 -19.24 0.88
N PHE A 261 -8.70 -18.13 1.59
CA PHE A 261 -7.87 -17.83 2.75
C PHE A 261 -8.32 -18.56 4.03
N THR A 262 -9.55 -19.05 4.08
CA THR A 262 -10.09 -19.72 5.27
C THR A 262 -10.26 -21.23 5.12
N ALA A 263 -10.51 -21.73 3.93
CA ALA A 263 -10.85 -23.14 3.71
C ALA A 263 -10.10 -23.81 2.53
N GLU A 264 -9.78 -23.08 1.49
CA GLU A 264 -9.12 -23.61 0.31
C GLU A 264 -7.61 -23.36 0.36
N HIS A 265 -6.85 -24.37 0.75
CA HIS A 265 -5.39 -24.32 0.72
C HIS A 265 -4.86 -24.97 -0.56
N GLY A 266 -3.95 -24.29 -1.26
CA GLY A 266 -3.43 -24.80 -2.51
C GLY A 266 -2.31 -23.96 -3.10
N ILE A 267 -1.86 -24.35 -4.29
CA ILE A 267 -0.87 -23.59 -5.08
C ILE A 267 -1.62 -22.64 -5.98
N TRP A 268 -1.41 -21.34 -5.80
CA TRP A 268 -2.09 -20.28 -6.54
C TRP A 268 -1.08 -19.36 -7.22
N HIS A 269 -1.52 -18.68 -8.27
CA HIS A 269 -0.73 -17.65 -8.93
C HIS A 269 -0.40 -16.52 -7.96
N VAL A 270 0.89 -16.24 -7.79
CA VAL A 270 1.40 -15.40 -6.69
C VAL A 270 0.92 -13.96 -6.75
N VAL A 271 0.89 -13.34 -7.94
CA VAL A 271 0.45 -11.94 -8.10
C VAL A 271 -1.06 -11.79 -7.83
N ASN A 272 -1.88 -12.75 -8.33
CA ASN A 272 -3.30 -12.73 -8.01
C ASN A 272 -3.55 -12.88 -6.51
N THR A 273 -2.74 -13.68 -5.82
CA THR A 273 -2.80 -13.86 -4.38
C THR A 273 -2.42 -12.56 -3.65
N ALA A 274 -1.34 -11.90 -4.09
CA ALA A 274 -0.91 -10.62 -3.54
C ALA A 274 -2.00 -9.54 -3.65
N MET A 275 -2.66 -9.44 -4.80
CA MET A 275 -3.81 -8.55 -5.01
C MET A 275 -5.05 -9.00 -4.24
N GLY A 276 -5.25 -10.32 -4.13
CA GLY A 276 -6.39 -10.93 -3.44
C GLY A 276 -6.43 -10.68 -1.94
N VAL A 277 -5.26 -10.45 -1.31
CA VAL A 277 -5.14 -10.21 0.13
C VAL A 277 -6.03 -9.07 0.61
N LYS A 278 -6.12 -7.96 -0.11
CA LYS A 278 -6.96 -6.82 0.29
C LYS A 278 -8.46 -7.02 0.02
N GLN A 279 -8.83 -7.92 -0.90
CA GLN A 279 -10.21 -7.99 -1.40
C GLN A 279 -11.26 -8.24 -0.31
N PRO A 280 -11.09 -9.17 0.65
CA PRO A 280 -12.07 -9.35 1.72
C PRO A 280 -12.24 -8.09 2.57
N ALA A 281 -11.15 -7.39 2.93
CA ALA A 281 -11.22 -6.17 3.72
C ALA A 281 -11.84 -4.99 2.95
N VAL A 282 -11.61 -4.89 1.65
CA VAL A 282 -12.29 -3.89 0.81
C VAL A 282 -13.80 -4.14 0.83
N TRP A 283 -14.24 -5.40 0.72
CA TRP A 283 -15.65 -5.75 0.82
C TRP A 283 -16.22 -5.55 2.24
N PHE A 284 -15.42 -5.76 3.29
CA PHE A 284 -15.83 -5.46 4.66
C PHE A 284 -16.41 -4.06 4.81
N GLN A 285 -15.90 -3.08 4.09
CA GLN A 285 -16.38 -1.71 4.18
C GLN A 285 -17.88 -1.60 3.83
N GLN A 286 -18.40 -2.40 2.91
CA GLN A 286 -19.83 -2.41 2.56
C GLN A 286 -20.63 -3.42 3.39
N SER A 287 -20.08 -4.60 3.65
CA SER A 287 -20.80 -5.67 4.36
C SER A 287 -20.87 -5.48 5.87
N GLY A 288 -19.85 -4.86 6.48
CA GLY A 288 -19.71 -4.72 7.93
C GLY A 288 -19.39 -6.03 8.68
N GLU A 289 -19.17 -7.15 7.97
CA GLU A 289 -18.99 -8.47 8.57
C GLU A 289 -17.52 -8.73 8.92
N ALA A 290 -17.18 -8.81 10.21
CA ALA A 290 -15.82 -9.01 10.71
C ALA A 290 -15.07 -10.22 10.12
N ARG A 291 -15.79 -11.29 9.72
CA ARG A 291 -15.19 -12.47 9.10
C ARG A 291 -14.31 -12.17 7.88
N TYR A 292 -14.55 -11.06 7.19
CA TYR A 292 -13.73 -10.67 6.04
C TYR A 292 -12.36 -10.11 6.46
N LEU A 293 -12.28 -9.43 7.62
CA LEU A 293 -11.00 -9.03 8.20
C LEU A 293 -10.25 -10.24 8.76
N ASP A 294 -10.96 -11.17 9.42
CA ASP A 294 -10.38 -12.40 9.94
C ASP A 294 -9.81 -13.27 8.81
N ALA A 295 -10.47 -13.29 7.64
CA ALA A 295 -9.98 -14.00 6.46
C ALA A 295 -8.66 -13.43 5.93
N VAL A 296 -8.47 -12.11 5.98
CA VAL A 296 -7.21 -11.47 5.58
C VAL A 296 -6.06 -11.96 6.47
N GLU A 297 -6.23 -11.88 7.78
CA GLU A 297 -5.18 -12.31 8.72
C GLU A 297 -4.89 -13.81 8.58
N SER A 298 -5.92 -14.66 8.53
CA SER A 298 -5.76 -16.09 8.31
C SER A 298 -5.04 -16.39 6.99
N GLY A 299 -5.37 -15.66 5.93
CA GLY A 299 -4.73 -15.80 4.63
C GLY A 299 -3.25 -15.44 4.65
N ILE A 300 -2.90 -14.32 5.27
CA ILE A 300 -1.50 -13.90 5.39
C ILE A 300 -0.71 -14.90 6.26
N ASP A 301 -1.27 -15.35 7.38
CA ASP A 301 -0.63 -16.32 8.26
C ASP A 301 -0.42 -17.67 7.54
N TYR A 302 -1.41 -18.12 6.75
CA TYR A 302 -1.24 -19.30 5.89
C TYR A 302 -0.09 -19.12 4.89
N LEU A 303 -0.08 -18.01 4.14
CA LEU A 303 0.94 -17.71 3.15
C LEU A 303 2.34 -17.66 3.77
N MET A 304 2.48 -16.96 4.89
CA MET A 304 3.77 -16.85 5.59
C MET A 304 4.23 -18.18 6.20
N SER A 305 3.32 -18.99 6.74
CA SER A 305 3.67 -20.29 7.32
C SER A 305 4.09 -21.33 6.29
N ARG A 306 3.54 -21.27 5.07
CA ARG A 306 3.75 -22.27 4.01
C ARG A 306 4.73 -21.86 2.93
N HIS A 307 4.88 -20.55 2.71
CA HIS A 307 5.64 -19.99 1.60
C HIS A 307 6.52 -18.80 2.01
N GLY A 308 6.48 -18.40 3.31
CA GLY A 308 7.15 -17.20 3.80
C GLY A 308 8.65 -17.21 3.63
N GLN A 309 9.20 -16.05 3.29
CA GLN A 309 10.61 -15.76 3.13
C GLN A 309 11.06 -14.68 4.13
N VAL A 310 12.34 -14.66 4.44
CA VAL A 310 12.90 -13.77 5.48
C VAL A 310 12.72 -12.28 5.21
N HIS A 311 12.58 -11.87 3.96
CA HIS A 311 12.37 -10.48 3.56
C HIS A 311 10.90 -10.01 3.61
N GLY A 312 10.00 -10.81 4.18
CA GLY A 312 8.60 -10.44 4.41
C GLY A 312 7.62 -10.83 3.31
N MET A 313 8.11 -11.31 2.16
CA MET A 313 7.28 -11.91 1.11
C MET A 313 7.15 -13.41 1.31
N TRP A 314 6.23 -14.02 0.58
CA TRP A 314 6.19 -15.46 0.32
C TRP A 314 6.79 -15.78 -1.05
N SER A 315 7.30 -16.99 -1.21
CA SER A 315 7.80 -17.44 -2.50
C SER A 315 6.66 -17.62 -3.50
N GLY A 316 6.95 -17.29 -4.74
CA GLY A 316 6.08 -17.53 -5.88
C GLY A 316 6.77 -17.05 -7.14
N ASP A 317 7.05 -18.02 -7.99
CA ASP A 317 7.63 -17.86 -9.30
C ASP A 317 6.56 -18.23 -10.35
N GLU A 318 5.56 -17.38 -10.53
CA GLU A 318 4.20 -17.54 -11.07
C GLU A 318 3.27 -18.22 -10.05
N MET A 319 3.66 -19.35 -9.46
CA MET A 319 2.85 -20.10 -8.51
C MET A 319 3.51 -20.14 -7.14
N LEU A 320 2.72 -20.17 -6.07
CA LEU A 320 3.23 -20.36 -4.70
C LEU A 320 4.06 -21.64 -4.60
N HIS A 321 5.26 -21.57 -3.99
CA HIS A 321 6.25 -22.64 -4.16
C HIS A 321 6.90 -23.17 -2.88
N GLY A 322 6.50 -22.74 -1.69
CA GLY A 322 7.04 -23.26 -0.41
C GLY A 322 8.05 -22.33 0.27
N THR A 323 8.80 -22.84 1.25
CA THR A 323 9.64 -22.01 2.14
C THR A 323 11.15 -22.08 1.82
N ASP A 324 11.55 -22.83 0.80
CA ASP A 324 12.96 -22.94 0.44
C ASP A 324 13.49 -21.57 -0.05
N PRO A 325 14.60 -21.04 0.50
CA PRO A 325 15.10 -19.71 0.16
C PRO A 325 15.70 -19.60 -1.25
N THR A 326 15.84 -20.72 -1.98
CA THR A 326 16.26 -20.74 -3.39
C THR A 326 15.09 -20.56 -4.36
N GLN A 327 13.86 -20.53 -3.87
CA GLN A 327 12.68 -20.35 -4.70
C GLN A 327 12.48 -18.89 -5.06
N GLY A 328 11.89 -18.66 -6.25
CA GLY A 328 11.71 -17.34 -6.79
C GLY A 328 10.63 -16.54 -6.04
N VAL A 329 10.83 -15.23 -6.02
CA VAL A 329 9.82 -14.25 -5.59
C VAL A 329 9.62 -13.27 -6.74
N GLU A 330 8.44 -13.26 -7.31
CA GLU A 330 8.10 -12.41 -8.45
C GLU A 330 7.98 -10.94 -8.05
N THR A 331 8.62 -10.06 -8.80
CA THR A 331 8.63 -8.61 -8.53
C THR A 331 7.22 -8.00 -8.55
N CYS A 332 6.31 -8.45 -9.44
CA CYS A 332 4.92 -7.99 -9.39
C CYS A 332 4.25 -8.32 -8.04
N ALA A 333 4.49 -9.51 -7.51
CA ALA A 333 3.90 -9.91 -6.22
C ALA A 333 4.39 -9.02 -5.06
N VAL A 334 5.65 -8.58 -5.10
CA VAL A 334 6.21 -7.66 -4.09
C VAL A 334 5.41 -6.36 -4.05
N VAL A 335 5.30 -5.66 -5.18
CA VAL A 335 4.64 -4.35 -5.22
C VAL A 335 3.12 -4.44 -5.05
N GLU A 336 2.49 -5.52 -5.50
CA GLU A 336 1.05 -5.73 -5.31
C GLU A 336 0.69 -6.12 -3.87
N TYR A 337 1.59 -6.83 -3.17
CA TYR A 337 1.40 -7.07 -1.75
C TYR A 337 1.60 -5.80 -0.94
N MET A 338 2.58 -4.97 -1.28
CA MET A 338 2.74 -3.64 -0.68
C MET A 338 1.46 -2.83 -0.85
N PHE A 339 0.93 -2.73 -2.08
CA PHE A 339 -0.31 -2.00 -2.33
C PHE A 339 -1.52 -2.61 -1.60
N SER A 340 -1.57 -3.91 -1.42
CA SER A 340 -2.59 -4.55 -0.59
C SER A 340 -2.47 -4.14 0.87
N LEU A 341 -1.26 -4.10 1.44
CA LEU A 341 -1.03 -3.65 2.82
C LEU A 341 -1.33 -2.15 2.99
N GLU A 342 -0.97 -1.32 2.02
CA GLU A 342 -1.32 0.11 1.96
C GLU A 342 -2.84 0.32 1.92
N SER A 343 -3.56 -0.53 1.21
CA SER A 343 -5.04 -0.51 1.16
C SER A 343 -5.70 -1.00 2.45
N LEU A 344 -5.07 -1.97 3.13
CA LEU A 344 -5.55 -2.53 4.40
C LEU A 344 -5.38 -1.56 5.57
N LEU A 345 -4.27 -0.82 5.59
CA LEU A 345 -3.88 0.02 6.73
C LEU A 345 -4.95 1.06 7.10
N PRO A 346 -5.57 1.81 6.18
CA PRO A 346 -6.67 2.71 6.52
C PRO A 346 -7.93 1.97 7.00
N ILE A 347 -8.17 0.74 6.56
CA ILE A 347 -9.38 -0.03 6.91
C ILE A 347 -9.27 -0.61 8.32
N ASN A 348 -8.17 -1.34 8.62
CA ASN A 348 -8.00 -2.07 9.87
C ASN A 348 -7.20 -1.32 10.94
N GLY A 349 -6.34 -0.36 10.56
CA GLY A 349 -5.48 0.39 11.47
C GLY A 349 -4.46 -0.48 12.23
N SER A 350 -4.11 -1.64 11.68
CA SER A 350 -3.32 -2.65 12.37
C SER A 350 -1.83 -2.32 12.35
N VAL A 351 -1.19 -2.34 13.52
CA VAL A 351 0.28 -2.24 13.66
C VAL A 351 0.97 -3.34 12.87
N GLN A 352 0.42 -4.55 12.90
CA GLN A 352 0.97 -5.69 12.18
C GLN A 352 0.93 -5.49 10.65
N THR A 353 -0.11 -4.81 10.13
CA THR A 353 -0.17 -4.45 8.70
C THR A 353 0.96 -3.49 8.33
N ALA A 354 1.23 -2.48 9.16
CA ALA A 354 2.33 -1.54 8.94
C ALA A 354 3.71 -2.22 9.06
N ASP A 355 3.90 -3.08 10.06
CA ASP A 355 5.15 -3.85 10.24
C ASP A 355 5.45 -4.74 9.03
N ARG A 356 4.40 -5.39 8.47
CA ARG A 356 4.52 -6.20 7.24
C ARG A 356 4.90 -5.32 6.04
N LEU A 357 4.27 -4.15 5.91
CA LEU A 357 4.57 -3.20 4.82
C LEU A 357 6.03 -2.74 4.87
N GLU A 358 6.52 -2.30 6.03
CA GLU A 358 7.91 -1.91 6.20
C GLU A 358 8.87 -3.04 5.87
N ARG A 359 8.59 -4.26 6.35
CA ARG A 359 9.46 -5.40 6.12
C ARG A 359 9.62 -5.71 4.64
N VAL A 360 8.55 -5.64 3.86
CA VAL A 360 8.59 -5.85 2.40
C VAL A 360 9.27 -4.67 1.71
N ALA A 361 8.90 -3.44 2.05
CA ALA A 361 9.43 -2.23 1.44
C ALA A 361 10.94 -2.07 1.64
N TYR A 362 11.45 -2.42 2.83
CA TYR A 362 12.88 -2.25 3.15
C TYR A 362 13.76 -3.44 2.79
N ASN A 363 13.18 -4.56 2.37
CA ASN A 363 13.95 -5.76 2.03
C ASN A 363 13.66 -6.26 0.61
N ALA A 364 12.43 -6.72 0.33
CA ALA A 364 12.11 -7.34 -0.96
C ALA A 364 12.07 -6.33 -2.12
N LEU A 365 11.57 -5.11 -1.89
CA LEU A 365 11.48 -4.10 -2.94
C LEU A 365 12.84 -3.62 -3.45
N PRO A 366 13.83 -3.24 -2.60
CA PRO A 366 15.16 -2.85 -3.08
C PRO A 366 15.88 -3.97 -3.82
N ALA A 367 15.70 -5.22 -3.39
CA ALA A 367 16.32 -6.38 -4.01
C ALA A 367 15.79 -6.68 -5.43
N ALA A 368 14.63 -6.15 -5.81
CA ALA A 368 14.06 -6.32 -7.14
C ALA A 368 14.78 -5.53 -8.23
N LEU A 369 15.64 -4.57 -7.89
CA LEU A 369 16.21 -3.59 -8.81
C LEU A 369 17.73 -3.66 -8.90
N SER A 370 18.26 -3.25 -10.05
CA SER A 370 19.69 -2.96 -10.17
C SER A 370 20.08 -1.73 -9.35
N PRO A 371 21.35 -1.63 -8.88
CA PRO A 371 21.81 -0.46 -8.12
C PRO A 371 21.70 0.89 -8.85
N ARG A 372 21.54 0.89 -10.18
CA ARG A 372 21.35 2.09 -11.00
C ARG A 372 19.90 2.33 -11.42
N PHE A 373 18.96 1.55 -10.87
CA PHE A 373 17.54 1.61 -11.22
C PHE A 373 17.25 1.46 -12.74
N ALA A 374 18.13 0.76 -13.46
CA ALA A 374 18.07 0.64 -14.92
C ALA A 374 17.48 -0.70 -15.40
N GLY A 375 17.17 -1.60 -14.50
CA GLY A 375 16.60 -2.91 -14.77
C GLY A 375 16.12 -3.58 -13.50
N ARG A 376 15.31 -4.62 -13.65
CA ARG A 376 14.71 -5.38 -12.55
C ARG A 376 14.97 -6.88 -12.71
N HIS A 377 14.88 -7.63 -11.62
CA HIS A 377 14.67 -9.07 -11.68
C HIS A 377 13.23 -9.38 -12.07
N TYR A 378 12.99 -10.49 -12.75
CA TYR A 378 11.66 -11.09 -12.77
C TYR A 378 11.44 -11.87 -11.48
N TYR A 379 12.36 -12.81 -11.16
CA TYR A 379 12.42 -13.48 -9.87
C TYR A 379 13.70 -13.13 -9.12
N GLN A 380 13.57 -12.69 -7.90
CA GLN A 380 14.63 -12.65 -6.91
C GLN A 380 14.54 -13.87 -5.99
N THR A 381 15.61 -14.22 -5.27
CA THR A 381 15.62 -15.26 -4.24
C THR A 381 16.13 -14.70 -2.92
N ALA A 382 15.61 -15.21 -1.80
CA ALA A 382 15.98 -14.68 -0.47
C ALA A 382 17.46 -14.89 -0.12
N ASN A 383 18.11 -15.91 -0.70
CA ASN A 383 19.54 -16.20 -0.54
C ASN A 383 20.35 -15.98 -1.82
N GLN A 384 19.98 -15.01 -2.63
CA GLN A 384 20.60 -14.78 -3.94
C GLN A 384 22.07 -14.44 -3.83
N ILE A 385 22.92 -15.31 -4.41
CA ILE A 385 24.37 -15.13 -4.44
C ILE A 385 24.83 -14.48 -5.74
N ALA A 386 24.20 -14.85 -6.86
CA ALA A 386 24.51 -14.35 -8.19
C ALA A 386 23.27 -14.33 -9.08
N CYS A 387 23.30 -13.47 -10.10
CA CYS A 387 22.31 -13.44 -11.17
C CYS A 387 22.85 -14.22 -12.36
N THR A 388 22.33 -15.42 -12.63
CA THR A 388 22.85 -16.32 -13.66
C THR A 388 21.74 -16.89 -14.54
N ARG A 389 22.13 -17.42 -15.70
CA ARG A 389 21.26 -18.21 -16.58
C ARG A 389 21.25 -19.70 -16.24
N GLU A 390 21.92 -20.07 -15.17
CA GLU A 390 21.97 -21.44 -14.70
C GLU A 390 20.62 -21.91 -14.18
N TYR A 391 20.54 -23.20 -13.89
CA TYR A 391 19.33 -23.80 -13.34
C TYR A 391 18.98 -23.18 -11.98
N HIS A 392 17.75 -22.67 -11.89
CA HIS A 392 17.10 -22.28 -10.65
C HIS A 392 15.89 -23.18 -10.40
N ASN A 393 15.52 -23.37 -9.15
CA ASN A 393 14.33 -24.16 -8.79
C ASN A 393 13.05 -23.32 -8.92
N PHE A 394 12.78 -22.83 -10.14
CA PHE A 394 11.59 -22.04 -10.45
C PHE A 394 10.53 -22.88 -11.15
N SER A 395 9.24 -22.57 -10.93
CA SER A 395 8.09 -23.25 -11.57
C SER A 395 8.07 -22.98 -13.07
N THR A 396 8.36 -21.75 -13.47
CA THR A 396 8.52 -21.36 -14.88
C THR A 396 9.98 -21.06 -15.18
N ARG A 397 10.40 -21.31 -16.40
CA ARG A 397 11.80 -21.26 -16.80
C ARG A 397 11.94 -20.59 -18.16
N HIS A 398 12.26 -19.31 -18.16
CA HIS A 398 12.63 -18.57 -19.36
C HIS A 398 14.15 -18.51 -19.57
N GLY A 399 14.93 -18.98 -18.58
CA GLY A 399 16.39 -19.01 -18.62
C GLY A 399 17.08 -17.69 -18.26
N ASP A 400 16.32 -16.60 -18.18
CA ASP A 400 16.81 -15.27 -17.84
C ASP A 400 16.03 -14.61 -16.67
N ASP A 401 15.10 -15.33 -16.08
CA ASP A 401 14.19 -14.83 -15.03
C ASP A 401 14.90 -14.20 -13.82
N ASN A 402 16.07 -14.74 -13.48
CA ASN A 402 16.91 -14.25 -12.39
C ASN A 402 17.90 -13.16 -12.81
N LEU A 403 18.03 -12.87 -14.10
CA LEU A 403 18.88 -11.77 -14.56
C LEU A 403 18.20 -10.41 -14.33
N VAL A 404 19.02 -9.36 -14.33
CA VAL A 404 18.55 -7.97 -14.30
C VAL A 404 18.40 -7.44 -15.71
N GLY A 405 17.23 -6.96 -16.08
CA GLY A 405 16.95 -6.40 -17.40
C GLY A 405 15.53 -5.86 -17.53
N LEU A 406 15.16 -5.45 -18.74
CA LEU A 406 13.81 -4.94 -19.04
C LEU A 406 12.86 -6.05 -19.48
N GLU A 407 13.35 -7.05 -20.20
CA GLU A 407 12.52 -8.08 -20.86
C GLU A 407 12.74 -9.49 -20.29
N ASN A 408 13.40 -9.61 -19.15
CA ASN A 408 13.64 -10.87 -18.48
C ASN A 408 12.32 -11.44 -17.93
N GLY A 409 12.02 -12.70 -18.21
CA GLY A 409 10.72 -13.30 -17.91
C GLY A 409 9.58 -12.59 -18.66
N TYR A 410 8.50 -12.25 -17.96
CA TYR A 410 7.37 -11.51 -18.54
C TYR A 410 7.47 -9.99 -18.32
N GLY A 411 6.94 -9.21 -19.28
CA GLY A 411 6.97 -7.74 -19.23
C GLY A 411 6.06 -7.09 -18.19
N CYS A 412 5.17 -7.85 -17.51
CA CYS A 412 4.31 -7.28 -16.46
C CYS A 412 5.12 -6.63 -15.35
N CYS A 413 6.19 -7.28 -14.85
CA CYS A 413 7.04 -6.73 -13.80
C CYS A 413 7.79 -5.46 -14.23
N THR A 414 8.15 -5.38 -15.52
CA THR A 414 8.79 -4.18 -16.07
C THR A 414 7.87 -2.96 -15.99
N ALA A 415 6.57 -3.17 -16.17
CA ALA A 415 5.58 -2.10 -16.06
C ALA A 415 5.11 -1.85 -14.62
N ASN A 416 4.95 -2.91 -13.80
CA ASN A 416 4.25 -2.83 -12.52
C ASN A 416 5.13 -2.40 -11.34
N LEU A 417 6.41 -2.68 -11.39
CA LEU A 417 7.38 -2.35 -10.33
C LEU A 417 7.27 -0.90 -9.82
N HIS A 418 6.96 0.01 -10.71
CA HIS A 418 7.08 1.46 -10.51
C HIS A 418 6.20 2.03 -9.41
N GLN A 419 5.16 1.33 -8.99
CA GLN A 419 4.28 1.76 -7.90
C GLN A 419 4.92 1.64 -6.50
N GLY A 420 5.96 0.83 -6.32
CA GLY A 420 6.50 0.46 -5.01
C GLY A 420 6.83 1.66 -4.11
N TRP A 421 7.95 2.35 -4.35
CA TRP A 421 8.36 3.48 -3.51
C TRP A 421 7.41 4.68 -3.56
N PRO A 422 6.85 5.10 -4.72
CA PRO A 422 5.96 6.26 -4.74
C PRO A 422 4.69 6.08 -3.91
N LYS A 423 4.03 4.91 -4.00
CA LYS A 423 2.84 4.63 -3.18
C LYS A 423 3.18 4.42 -1.72
N PHE A 424 4.29 3.72 -1.42
CA PHE A 424 4.80 3.62 -0.06
C PHE A 424 4.95 5.00 0.59
N THR A 425 5.57 5.94 -0.12
CA THR A 425 5.74 7.33 0.36
C THR A 425 4.39 7.99 0.66
N ALA A 426 3.39 7.78 -0.20
CA ALA A 426 2.06 8.36 -0.01
C ALA A 426 1.28 7.78 1.19
N HIS A 427 1.74 6.67 1.78
CA HIS A 427 1.07 5.98 2.88
C HIS A 427 1.84 6.01 4.22
N LEU A 428 2.91 6.82 4.33
CA LEU A 428 3.67 6.95 5.59
C LEU A 428 2.80 7.53 6.72
N TRP A 429 2.02 8.56 6.39
CA TRP A 429 1.15 9.28 7.30
C TRP A 429 -0.29 9.26 6.82
N MET A 430 -1.23 9.31 7.76
CA MET A 430 -2.65 9.39 7.49
C MET A 430 -3.33 10.39 8.42
N ALA A 431 -4.51 10.88 8.04
CA ALA A 431 -5.37 11.61 8.96
C ALA A 431 -6.14 10.66 9.87
N THR A 432 -6.51 11.13 11.06
CA THR A 432 -7.39 10.39 11.97
C THR A 432 -8.85 10.86 11.85
N PRO A 433 -9.83 10.06 12.28
CA PRO A 433 -11.24 10.47 12.25
C PRO A 433 -11.59 11.70 13.11
N ASP A 434 -10.75 12.05 14.09
CA ASP A 434 -10.91 13.18 15.00
C ASP A 434 -10.08 14.41 14.63
N ASP A 435 -9.82 14.58 13.30
CA ASP A 435 -9.09 15.72 12.74
C ASP A 435 -7.63 15.85 13.24
N GLY A 436 -7.01 14.74 13.62
CA GLY A 436 -5.59 14.62 13.93
C GLY A 436 -4.80 13.92 12.85
N LEU A 437 -3.59 13.45 13.19
CA LEU A 437 -2.67 12.75 12.29
C LEU A 437 -2.16 11.45 12.90
N ALA A 438 -1.68 10.56 12.05
CA ALA A 438 -1.03 9.31 12.43
C ALA A 438 0.22 9.07 11.57
N ALA A 439 1.38 8.88 12.21
CA ALA A 439 2.61 8.36 11.60
C ALA A 439 2.61 6.84 11.79
N LEU A 440 2.33 6.11 10.72
CA LEU A 440 2.10 4.66 10.76
C LEU A 440 3.27 3.86 10.21
N VAL A 441 4.03 4.44 9.30
CA VAL A 441 5.19 3.85 8.64
C VAL A 441 6.30 4.91 8.66
N TYR A 442 7.50 4.55 9.10
CA TYR A 442 8.55 5.52 9.36
C TYR A 442 9.55 5.62 8.21
N ALA A 443 9.76 6.83 7.71
CA ALA A 443 10.81 7.18 6.76
C ALA A 443 11.00 8.70 6.73
N PRO A 444 12.20 9.22 6.45
CA PRO A 444 12.42 10.66 6.46
C PRO A 444 11.52 11.38 5.46
N CYS A 445 10.69 12.30 5.96
CA CYS A 445 9.74 13.03 5.13
C CYS A 445 9.31 14.36 5.78
N GLU A 446 8.65 15.18 4.98
CA GLU A 446 7.87 16.34 5.42
C GLU A 446 6.40 16.08 5.13
N VAL A 447 5.52 16.32 6.09
CA VAL A 447 4.08 16.14 5.94
C VAL A 447 3.38 17.47 6.13
N LYS A 448 2.55 17.84 5.15
CA LYS A 448 1.68 19.01 5.20
C LYS A 448 0.23 18.58 5.24
N ALA A 449 -0.50 18.99 6.28
CA ALA A 449 -1.86 18.53 6.50
C ALA A 449 -2.73 19.58 7.19
N ARG A 450 -4.05 19.39 7.10
CA ARG A 450 -5.04 20.14 7.88
C ARG A 450 -5.50 19.32 9.07
N VAL A 451 -5.53 19.96 10.24
CA VAL A 451 -5.90 19.33 11.52
C VAL A 451 -6.84 20.22 12.29
N ALA A 452 -7.40 19.72 13.39
CA ALA A 452 -8.30 20.45 14.28
C ALA A 452 -9.40 21.20 13.49
N ASP A 453 -9.57 22.49 13.69
CA ASP A 453 -10.57 23.33 13.00
C ASP A 453 -10.10 23.79 11.59
N GLY A 454 -9.33 22.98 10.87
CA GLY A 454 -8.85 23.27 9.50
C GLY A 454 -7.52 24.01 9.46
N VAL A 455 -6.77 23.99 10.55
CA VAL A 455 -5.45 24.61 10.63
C VAL A 455 -4.47 23.80 9.79
N GLU A 456 -3.76 24.47 8.89
CA GLU A 456 -2.67 23.86 8.13
C GLU A 456 -1.42 23.78 9.00
N VAL A 457 -0.86 22.58 9.09
CA VAL A 457 0.34 22.28 9.85
C VAL A 457 1.36 21.53 9.01
N ARG A 458 2.62 21.52 9.45
CA ARG A 458 3.71 20.77 8.84
C ARG A 458 4.48 20.02 9.93
N PHE A 459 4.79 18.76 9.64
CA PHE A 459 5.74 17.97 10.42
C PHE A 459 6.96 17.65 9.58
N GLU A 460 8.15 17.74 10.17
CA GLU A 460 9.35 17.14 9.63
C GLU A 460 9.63 15.85 10.42
N GLU A 461 9.63 14.70 9.71
CA GLU A 461 10.07 13.43 10.25
C GLU A 461 11.54 13.23 9.91
N GLN A 462 12.39 13.34 10.91
CA GLN A 462 13.85 13.24 10.83
C GLN A 462 14.29 11.90 11.39
N THR A 463 14.75 11.00 10.52
CA THR A 463 15.17 9.67 10.89
C THR A 463 16.09 9.06 9.84
N ASP A 464 16.97 8.16 10.26
CA ASP A 464 17.70 7.22 9.40
C ASP A 464 17.06 5.82 9.45
N TYR A 465 15.85 5.69 10.02
CA TYR A 465 15.12 4.42 10.02
C TYR A 465 14.98 3.86 8.58
N PRO A 466 15.20 2.56 8.35
CA PRO A 466 15.39 1.46 9.31
C PRO A 466 16.85 1.21 9.74
N PHE A 467 17.79 2.11 9.48
CA PHE A 467 19.21 1.96 9.83
C PHE A 467 19.53 2.47 11.24
N ASP A 468 18.66 3.30 11.80
CA ASP A 468 18.63 3.77 13.18
C ASP A 468 17.20 3.59 13.71
N ASP A 469 17.03 3.40 15.00
CA ASP A 469 15.76 3.18 15.68
C ASP A 469 15.16 4.46 16.30
N SER A 470 15.78 5.62 16.07
CA SER A 470 15.27 6.92 16.52
C SER A 470 14.45 7.62 15.44
N VAL A 471 13.26 8.10 15.80
CA VAL A 471 12.41 8.93 14.92
C VAL A 471 12.08 10.24 15.63
N ARG A 472 12.37 11.38 15.00
CA ARG A 472 12.11 12.72 15.53
C ARG A 472 11.11 13.46 14.66
N PHE A 473 10.13 14.08 15.30
CA PHE A 473 9.09 14.86 14.65
C PHE A 473 9.19 16.31 15.11
N ALA A 474 9.43 17.23 14.19
CA ALA A 474 9.40 18.65 14.47
C ALA A 474 8.09 19.26 13.95
N TYR A 475 7.32 19.87 14.84
CA TYR A 475 6.09 20.56 14.49
C TYR A 475 6.35 21.98 13.99
N HIS A 476 5.69 22.37 12.91
CA HIS A 476 5.67 23.72 12.38
C HIS A 476 4.23 24.13 12.08
N GLY A 477 3.79 25.20 12.72
CA GLY A 477 2.43 25.69 12.55
C GLY A 477 2.02 26.70 13.62
N PRO A 478 0.79 27.19 13.58
CA PRO A 478 0.29 28.12 14.58
C PRO A 478 0.36 27.52 15.98
N SER A 479 0.93 28.28 16.93
CA SER A 479 0.97 27.89 18.34
C SER A 479 -0.45 27.89 18.93
N GLY A 480 -0.74 26.89 19.77
CA GLY A 480 -2.06 26.70 20.38
C GLY A 480 -2.98 25.78 19.59
N THR A 481 -2.49 25.13 18.54
CA THR A 481 -3.27 24.15 17.76
C THR A 481 -3.37 22.82 18.53
N ALA A 482 -4.56 22.44 18.95
CA ALA A 482 -4.81 21.24 19.74
C ALA A 482 -5.32 20.09 18.87
N PHE A 483 -4.56 19.01 18.75
CA PHE A 483 -4.95 17.78 18.07
C PHE A 483 -4.11 16.59 18.54
N SER A 484 -4.57 15.38 18.24
CA SER A 484 -3.89 14.13 18.56
C SER A 484 -2.94 13.71 17.44
N LEU A 485 -1.69 13.37 17.79
CA LEU A 485 -0.76 12.67 16.89
C LEU A 485 -0.62 11.22 17.34
N HIS A 486 -1.00 10.30 16.48
CA HIS A 486 -0.87 8.87 16.70
C HIS A 486 0.47 8.36 16.18
N LEU A 487 1.20 7.62 17.01
CA LEU A 487 2.48 6.98 16.66
C LEU A 487 2.36 5.46 16.76
N ARG A 488 2.81 4.75 15.75
CA ARG A 488 2.91 3.30 15.80
C ARG A 488 4.17 2.88 16.57
N ILE A 489 3.99 1.97 17.52
CA ILE A 489 5.11 1.26 18.16
C ILE A 489 5.22 -0.10 17.49
N PRO A 490 6.29 -0.37 16.74
CA PRO A 490 6.46 -1.63 16.02
C PRO A 490 6.39 -2.85 16.95
N GLN A 491 5.87 -3.95 16.45
CA GLN A 491 5.74 -5.18 17.24
C GLN A 491 7.09 -5.84 17.58
N TRP A 492 8.12 -5.58 16.81
CA TRP A 492 9.46 -6.13 16.99
C TRP A 492 10.28 -5.43 18.08
N THR A 493 9.83 -4.29 18.61
CA THR A 493 10.54 -3.54 19.66
C THR A 493 10.42 -4.24 21.01
N GLU A 494 11.39 -4.01 21.91
CA GLU A 494 11.29 -4.44 23.32
C GLU A 494 10.56 -3.40 24.18
N GLY A 495 10.25 -2.23 23.61
CA GLY A 495 9.59 -1.08 24.20
C GLY A 495 10.03 0.19 23.49
N ALA A 496 9.29 1.26 23.69
CA ALA A 496 9.62 2.55 23.11
C ALA A 496 9.45 3.65 24.15
N GLU A 497 10.36 4.60 24.16
CA GLU A 497 10.29 5.81 24.98
C GLU A 497 9.85 6.98 24.11
N LEU A 498 8.81 7.70 24.55
CA LEU A 498 8.38 8.94 23.90
C LEU A 498 8.81 10.14 24.76
N ARG A 499 9.40 11.15 24.10
CA ARG A 499 9.80 12.41 24.72
C ARG A 499 9.23 13.58 23.94
N LEU A 500 8.62 14.52 24.66
CA LEU A 500 8.18 15.81 24.12
C LEU A 500 9.08 16.91 24.65
N ASN A 501 9.77 17.64 23.77
CA ASN A 501 10.72 18.69 24.13
C ASN A 501 11.79 18.23 25.13
N GLY A 502 12.27 16.99 24.94
CA GLY A 502 13.27 16.34 25.79
C GLY A 502 12.75 15.82 27.12
N GLN A 503 11.46 16.04 27.47
CA GLN A 503 10.85 15.51 28.67
C GLN A 503 10.16 14.17 28.40
N PRO A 504 10.33 13.15 29.24
CA PRO A 504 9.59 11.90 29.11
C PRO A 504 8.08 12.15 29.05
N LEU A 505 7.39 11.59 28.08
CA LEU A 505 5.95 11.75 27.89
C LEU A 505 5.20 10.47 28.25
N ALA A 506 5.61 9.34 27.68
CA ALA A 506 5.00 8.04 27.87
C ALA A 506 5.95 6.94 27.41
N ASP A 507 5.72 5.71 27.90
CA ASP A 507 6.32 4.50 27.33
C ASP A 507 5.32 3.85 26.37
N GLY A 508 5.79 3.47 25.20
CA GLY A 508 5.02 2.75 24.19
C GLY A 508 5.22 1.24 24.32
N ALA A 509 4.13 0.49 24.53
CA ALA A 509 4.21 -0.96 24.45
C ALA A 509 4.37 -1.43 23.00
N ALA A 510 5.20 -2.46 22.77
CA ALA A 510 5.36 -3.08 21.46
C ALA A 510 4.01 -3.48 20.84
N GLY A 511 3.83 -3.27 19.54
CA GLY A 511 2.62 -3.64 18.82
C GLY A 511 1.40 -2.75 19.12
N THR A 512 1.60 -1.51 19.59
CA THR A 512 0.49 -0.58 19.90
C THR A 512 0.56 0.71 19.09
N ILE A 513 -0.54 1.45 19.10
CA ILE A 513 -0.59 2.85 18.69
C ILE A 513 -0.69 3.72 19.94
N VAL A 514 0.19 4.69 20.06
CA VAL A 514 0.18 5.68 21.15
C VAL A 514 -0.35 7.00 20.59
N GLY A 515 -1.44 7.50 21.18
CA GLY A 515 -1.96 8.84 20.88
C GLY A 515 -1.30 9.88 21.79
N VAL A 516 -0.77 10.94 21.20
CA VAL A 516 -0.21 12.11 21.87
C VAL A 516 -1.19 13.26 21.72
N ASP A 517 -2.07 13.44 22.71
CA ASP A 517 -2.97 14.59 22.77
C ASP A 517 -2.19 15.81 23.27
N HIS A 518 -1.99 16.80 22.41
CA HIS A 518 -1.16 17.96 22.72
C HIS A 518 -1.71 19.26 22.10
N THR A 519 -1.46 20.37 22.80
CA THR A 519 -1.64 21.72 22.23
C THR A 519 -0.30 22.18 21.70
N TRP A 520 -0.12 22.00 20.41
CA TRP A 520 1.16 22.18 19.71
C TRP A 520 1.59 23.65 19.65
N THR A 521 2.87 23.87 19.82
CA THR A 521 3.54 25.16 19.67
C THR A 521 4.61 25.04 18.60
N ASP A 522 4.78 26.08 17.78
CA ASP A 522 5.80 26.08 16.74
C ASP A 522 7.19 25.76 17.31
N GLY A 523 7.86 24.77 16.71
CA GLY A 523 9.14 24.26 17.17
C GLY A 523 9.08 23.11 18.19
N ASP A 524 7.88 22.65 18.61
CA ASP A 524 7.75 21.45 19.44
C ASP A 524 8.41 20.24 18.78
N ARG A 525 9.08 19.41 19.58
CA ARG A 525 9.79 18.21 19.13
C ARG A 525 9.32 17.00 19.89
N LEU A 526 8.81 16.03 19.15
CA LEU A 526 8.47 14.71 19.66
C LEU A 526 9.51 13.71 19.20
N GLU A 527 10.01 12.89 20.09
CA GLU A 527 11.02 11.85 19.82
C GLU A 527 10.46 10.48 20.23
N LEU A 528 10.66 9.52 19.35
CA LEU A 528 10.37 8.11 19.55
C LEU A 528 11.67 7.33 19.43
#